data_4832af735aa506e09fbc6e6f5ff7443c
#
_entry.id   4832af735aa506e09fbc6e6f5ff7443c
#
_cell.length_a   1.000
_cell.length_b   1.000
_cell.length_c   1.000
_cell.angle_alpha   90.00
_cell.angle_beta   90.00
_cell.angle_gamma   90.00
#
_symmetry.space_group_name_H-M   'P 1'
#
loop_
_entity.id
_entity.type
_entity.pdbx_description
1 polymer ?
#
loop_
_entity_poly.entity_id
_entity_poly.type
_entity_poly.pdbx_seq_one_letter_code
_entity_poly.pdbx_strand_id
1 'polypeptide(L)'
;KFNGEIYLMDAQKMTLYTFDKDQKGTSNCYDGCAVKWPPLMGNAEMALEKGYSLIERKDGGLQVAYEDQPLYLWFKDQKPGDMTGDGVKGVWHTARP
;
A
#
# COMPACT_ATOMS: atom_id res chain seq x y z
N LYS A 1 -6.24 11.74 -8.38
CA LYS A 1 -7.40 12.39 -7.76
C LYS A 1 -8.68 11.75 -8.28
N PHE A 2 -9.55 11.31 -7.40
CA PHE A 2 -10.79 10.66 -7.76
C PHE A 2 -11.90 11.19 -6.87
N ASN A 3 -13.06 11.54 -7.45
CA ASN A 3 -14.21 12.12 -6.74
C ASN A 3 -13.83 13.31 -5.86
N GLY A 4 -12.90 14.13 -6.32
CA GLY A 4 -12.46 15.30 -5.57
C GLY A 4 -11.46 14.99 -4.46
N GLU A 5 -11.16 13.74 -4.22
CA GLU A 5 -10.19 13.33 -3.20
C GLU A 5 -8.82 13.07 -3.81
N ILE A 6 -7.78 13.31 -3.03
CA ILE A 6 -6.41 13.03 -3.44
C ILE A 6 -5.94 11.80 -2.67
N TYR A 7 -5.48 10.79 -3.38
CA TYR A 7 -4.99 9.55 -2.78
C TYR A 7 -3.89 8.96 -3.65
N LEU A 8 -3.14 8.02 -3.07
CA LEU A 8 -2.05 7.37 -3.77
C LEU A 8 -2.55 6.19 -4.60
N MET A 9 -1.90 5.93 -5.71
CA MET A 9 -2.24 4.81 -6.58
C MET A 9 -0.97 4.24 -7.19
N ASP A 10 -1.03 2.98 -7.64
CA ASP A 10 0.11 2.35 -8.28
C ASP A 10 0.15 2.70 -9.79
N ALA A 11 1.09 2.05 -10.51
CA ALA A 11 1.28 2.34 -11.94
C ALA A 11 0.06 1.97 -12.78
N GLN A 12 -0.78 1.06 -12.31
CA GLN A 12 -2.02 0.68 -12.97
C GLN A 12 -3.21 1.51 -12.47
N LYS A 13 -2.95 2.52 -11.66
CA LYS A 13 -3.95 3.43 -11.09
C LYS A 13 -4.87 2.76 -10.06
N MET A 14 -4.43 1.64 -9.50
CA MET A 14 -5.17 0.99 -8.43
C MET A 14 -4.89 1.69 -7.11
N THR A 15 -5.93 1.82 -6.28
CA THR A 15 -5.85 2.50 -4.99
C THR A 15 -4.88 1.80 -4.06
N LEU A 16 -4.05 2.58 -3.37
CA LEU A 16 -3.11 2.07 -2.38
C LEU A 16 -3.64 2.34 -0.97
N TYR A 17 -3.28 1.44 -0.04
CA TYR A 17 -3.80 1.48 1.33
C TYR A 17 -2.66 1.40 2.33
N THR A 18 -2.94 1.91 3.55
CA THR A 18 -2.05 1.78 4.70
C THR A 18 -2.75 0.96 5.77
N PHE A 19 -1.95 0.37 6.66
CA PHE A 19 -2.43 -0.54 7.71
C PHE A 19 -2.03 0.04 9.06
N ASP A 20 -3.01 0.30 9.93
CA ASP A 20 -2.75 0.94 11.21
C ASP A 20 -1.85 0.13 12.13
N LYS A 21 -1.80 -1.19 11.95
CA LYS A 21 -0.96 -2.05 12.79
C LYS A 21 0.49 -2.12 12.31
N ASP A 22 0.81 -1.48 11.18
CA ASP A 22 2.19 -1.37 10.74
C ASP A 22 2.90 -0.27 11.53
N GLN A 23 4.22 -0.46 11.67
CA GLN A 23 5.09 0.57 12.22
C GLN A 23 5.85 1.22 11.08
N LYS A 24 6.42 2.40 11.33
CA LYS A 24 7.21 3.08 10.30
C LYS A 24 8.35 2.18 9.85
N GLY A 25 8.42 1.94 8.55
CA GLY A 25 9.46 1.12 7.96
C GLY A 25 9.30 -0.37 8.19
N THR A 26 8.20 -0.82 8.79
CA THR A 26 7.99 -2.23 9.11
C THR A 26 6.58 -2.66 8.75
N SER A 27 6.47 -3.68 7.90
CA SER A 27 5.18 -4.27 7.58
C SER A 27 4.83 -5.36 8.57
N ASN A 28 3.57 -5.40 8.99
CA ASN A 28 3.04 -6.45 9.88
C ASN A 28 1.94 -7.25 9.21
N CYS A 29 1.85 -7.21 7.89
CA CYS A 29 0.84 -7.94 7.12
C CYS A 29 1.51 -9.07 6.34
N TYR A 30 1.33 -10.29 6.79
CA TYR A 30 1.93 -11.50 6.21
C TYR A 30 0.90 -12.61 6.10
N ASP A 31 1.24 -13.67 5.40
CA ASP A 31 0.40 -14.87 5.26
C ASP A 31 -1.01 -14.53 4.76
N GLY A 32 -2.05 -14.89 5.49
CA GLY A 32 -3.42 -14.62 5.09
C GLY A 32 -3.72 -13.14 4.90
N CYS A 33 -3.10 -12.29 5.70
CA CYS A 33 -3.25 -10.84 5.54
C CYS A 33 -2.71 -10.39 4.18
N ALA A 34 -1.53 -10.89 3.79
CA ALA A 34 -0.91 -10.49 2.52
C ALA A 34 -1.64 -11.06 1.31
N VAL A 35 -2.42 -12.12 1.48
CA VAL A 35 -3.26 -12.65 0.40
C VAL A 35 -4.39 -11.68 0.09
N LYS A 36 -5.02 -11.13 1.11
CA LYS A 36 -6.12 -10.18 0.94
C LYS A 36 -5.62 -8.77 0.67
N TRP A 37 -4.47 -8.42 1.25
CA TRP A 37 -3.87 -7.11 1.12
C TRP A 37 -2.46 -7.26 0.53
N PRO A 38 -2.36 -7.51 -0.79
CA PRO A 38 -1.05 -7.68 -1.41
C PRO A 38 -0.17 -6.45 -1.21
N PRO A 39 1.07 -6.63 -0.72
CA PRO A 39 1.96 -5.49 -0.60
C PRO A 39 2.37 -4.96 -1.97
N LEU A 40 2.56 -3.65 -2.06
CA LEU A 40 3.07 -3.06 -3.29
C LEU A 40 4.57 -3.35 -3.36
N MET A 41 4.94 -4.34 -4.16
CA MET A 41 6.32 -4.80 -4.23
C MET A 41 7.15 -3.91 -5.15
N GLY A 42 8.42 -3.77 -4.82
CA GLY A 42 9.37 -3.03 -5.62
C GLY A 42 10.67 -3.78 -5.76
N ASN A 43 11.67 -3.11 -6.32
CA ASN A 43 13.01 -3.68 -6.44
C ASN A 43 14.03 -2.54 -6.28
N ALA A 44 15.28 -2.92 -5.99
CA ALA A 44 16.32 -1.96 -5.65
C ALA A 44 16.70 -1.03 -6.80
N GLU A 45 16.28 -1.36 -8.03
CA GLU A 45 16.64 -0.59 -9.21
C GLU A 45 15.55 0.39 -9.66
N MET A 46 14.36 0.33 -9.03
CA MET A 46 13.27 1.20 -9.46
C MET A 46 13.53 2.64 -9.01
N ALA A 47 13.08 3.58 -9.85
CA ALA A 47 13.15 4.99 -9.52
C ALA A 47 11.95 5.35 -8.64
N LEU A 48 12.21 5.96 -7.50
CA LEU A 48 11.16 6.35 -6.57
C LEU A 48 11.03 7.86 -6.52
N GLU A 49 9.80 8.34 -6.45
CA GLU A 49 9.55 9.77 -6.30
C GLU A 49 9.76 10.18 -4.85
N LYS A 50 9.81 11.49 -4.64
CA LYS A 50 10.02 12.04 -3.30
C LYS A 50 8.96 11.54 -2.33
N GLY A 51 9.40 11.14 -1.16
CA GLY A 51 8.53 10.61 -0.12
C GLY A 51 8.38 9.10 -0.15
N TYR A 52 8.75 8.46 -1.26
CA TYR A 52 8.67 7.01 -1.37
C TYR A 52 10.00 6.36 -1.02
N SER A 53 9.93 5.16 -0.48
CA SER A 53 11.13 4.39 -0.14
C SER A 53 10.83 2.91 -0.27
N LEU A 54 11.87 2.10 -0.19
CA LEU A 54 11.73 0.65 -0.15
C LEU A 54 12.01 0.18 1.27
N ILE A 55 11.18 -0.70 1.77
CA ILE A 55 11.41 -1.32 3.07
C ILE A 55 11.58 -2.82 2.85
N GLU A 56 12.36 -3.45 3.73
CA GLU A 56 12.61 -4.87 3.66
C GLU A 56 11.55 -5.61 4.47
N ARG A 57 10.88 -6.55 3.82
CA ARG A 57 9.89 -7.39 4.50
C ARG A 57 10.61 -8.56 5.17
N LYS A 58 10.01 -9.09 6.22
CA LYS A 58 10.59 -10.24 6.94
C LYS A 58 10.67 -11.48 6.07
N ASP A 59 9.87 -11.54 5.00
CA ASP A 59 9.89 -12.66 4.06
C ASP A 59 10.93 -12.49 2.95
N GLY A 60 11.74 -11.43 3.00
CA GLY A 60 12.83 -11.22 2.06
C GLY A 60 12.51 -10.33 0.88
N GLY A 61 11.26 -9.90 0.73
CA GLY A 61 10.89 -9.01 -0.36
C GLY A 61 11.09 -7.55 -0.03
N LEU A 62 11.02 -6.69 -1.05
CA LEU A 62 11.06 -5.25 -0.88
C LEU A 62 9.67 -4.68 -1.16
N GLN A 63 9.18 -3.86 -0.26
CA GLN A 63 7.86 -3.25 -0.36
C GLN A 63 8.00 -1.74 -0.45
N VAL A 64 7.21 -1.12 -1.34
CA VAL A 64 7.20 0.33 -1.47
C VAL A 64 6.45 0.93 -0.29
N ALA A 65 7.00 2.00 0.27
CA ALA A 65 6.40 2.74 1.36
C ALA A 65 6.34 4.22 1.00
N TYR A 66 5.37 4.92 1.58
CA TYR A 66 5.28 6.38 1.46
C TYR A 66 5.40 6.99 2.84
N GLU A 67 6.41 7.84 3.02
CA GLU A 67 6.73 8.45 4.33
C GLU A 67 6.82 7.37 5.41
N ASP A 68 7.51 6.29 5.06
CA ASP A 68 7.75 5.12 5.93
C ASP A 68 6.52 4.28 6.24
N GLN A 69 5.38 4.57 5.61
CA GLN A 69 4.18 3.75 5.76
C GLN A 69 4.15 2.72 4.63
N PRO A 70 4.19 1.41 4.94
CA PRO A 70 4.10 0.37 3.91
C PRO A 70 2.80 0.50 3.14
N LEU A 71 2.85 0.29 1.82
CA LEU A 71 1.70 0.44 0.95
C LEU A 71 1.21 -0.93 0.48
N TYR A 72 -0.13 -1.05 0.38
CA TYR A 72 -0.80 -2.30 0.04
C TYR A 72 -1.88 -2.07 -1.00
N LEU A 73 -2.27 -3.17 -1.66
CA LEU A 73 -3.43 -3.22 -2.54
C LEU A 73 -4.53 -3.98 -1.81
N TRP A 74 -5.77 -3.90 -2.32
CA TRP A 74 -6.90 -4.64 -1.76
C TRP A 74 -7.44 -5.61 -2.81
N PHE A 75 -7.52 -6.88 -2.46
CA PHE A 75 -7.83 -7.92 -3.45
C PHE A 75 -9.22 -7.78 -4.08
N LYS A 76 -10.13 -7.09 -3.41
CA LYS A 76 -11.48 -6.88 -3.93
C LYS A 76 -11.63 -5.67 -4.84
N ASP A 77 -10.62 -4.82 -4.92
CA ASP A 77 -10.63 -3.72 -5.88
C ASP A 77 -10.37 -4.31 -7.27
N GLN A 78 -11.25 -4.04 -8.21
CA GLN A 78 -11.20 -4.68 -9.52
C GLN A 78 -10.80 -3.74 -10.65
N LYS A 79 -10.91 -2.43 -10.42
CA LYS A 79 -10.60 -1.45 -11.46
C LYS A 79 -10.09 -0.17 -10.83
N PRO A 80 -9.40 0.66 -11.62
CA PRO A 80 -8.95 1.97 -11.13
C PRO A 80 -10.11 2.77 -10.58
N GLY A 81 -9.87 3.40 -9.44
CA GLY A 81 -10.89 4.19 -8.76
C GLY A 81 -11.66 3.44 -7.70
N ASP A 82 -11.58 2.11 -7.67
CA ASP A 82 -12.22 1.36 -6.59
C ASP A 82 -11.51 1.66 -5.27
N MET A 83 -12.28 1.84 -4.22
CA MET A 83 -11.77 2.12 -2.87
C MET A 83 -12.52 1.28 -1.84
N THR A 84 -12.79 0.02 -2.18
CA THR A 84 -13.62 -0.82 -1.35
C THR A 84 -12.94 -1.29 -0.07
N GLY A 85 -11.63 -1.07 0.02
CA GLY A 85 -10.87 -1.44 1.23
C GLY A 85 -10.77 -0.35 2.28
N ASP A 86 -11.21 0.88 1.96
CA ASP A 86 -11.08 1.99 2.89
C ASP A 86 -11.99 1.75 4.10
N GLY A 87 -11.39 1.77 5.29
CA GLY A 87 -12.13 1.58 6.53
C GLY A 87 -12.36 0.12 6.93
N VAL A 88 -11.85 -0.85 6.17
CA VAL A 88 -12.05 -2.26 6.52
C VAL A 88 -11.50 -2.53 7.91
N LYS A 89 -12.34 -3.12 8.77
CA LYS A 89 -12.03 -3.44 10.17
C LYS A 89 -11.51 -2.25 10.98
N GLY A 90 -11.67 -1.02 10.47
CA GLY A 90 -11.21 0.18 11.15
C GLY A 90 -9.70 0.35 11.16
N VAL A 91 -8.94 -0.55 10.53
CA VAL A 91 -7.46 -0.48 10.54
C VAL A 91 -6.84 -0.29 9.15
N TRP A 92 -7.65 -0.34 8.09
CA TRP A 92 -7.17 -0.13 6.73
C TRP A 92 -7.71 1.19 6.19
N HIS A 93 -6.85 1.99 5.60
CA HIS A 93 -7.21 3.31 5.12
C HIS A 93 -6.59 3.55 3.76
N THR A 94 -7.29 4.31 2.91
CA THR A 94 -6.73 4.77 1.65
C THR A 94 -5.49 5.61 1.95
N ALA A 95 -4.38 5.29 1.27
CA ALA A 95 -3.12 6.03 1.47
C ALA A 95 -3.26 7.43 0.86
N ARG A 96 -2.82 8.44 1.58
CA ARG A 96 -2.89 9.83 1.14
C ARG A 96 -1.55 10.51 1.29
N PRO A 97 -1.24 11.47 0.39
CA PRO A 97 0.01 12.22 0.50
C PRO A 97 0.05 13.12 1.74
#